data_7bf8c620db7aaf2348b7c6c29179b422
#
_entry.id   7bf8c620db7aaf2348b7c6c29179b422
#
_cell.length_a   1.000
_cell.length_b   1.000
_cell.length_c   1.000
_cell.angle_alpha   90.00
_cell.angle_beta   90.00
_cell.angle_gamma   90.00
#
_symmetry.space_group_name_H-M   'P 1'
#
loop_
_entity.id
_entity.type
_entity.pdbx_description
1 polymer ?
#
loop_
_entity_poly.entity_id
_entity_poly.type
_entity_poly.pdbx_seq_one_letter_code
_entity_poly.pdbx_strand_id
1 'polypeptide(L)'
;MYHGYCTRGGCHVSAKNGPHITTIPKAQETKRLTVVTRAHVTRIEIDEKTGRATGATYIKDGVEYFQPADAVLLASYTYENVRLLLMSKSKAFPNGLANNNGQVGRHYMTHNTSSRVFGLFPKNINNWYGTQGQGVALDNWADDNFDHGALDFIGGGSLFVYSDRRPIDAATMPTFGRPAWGSAWKAFVKENADRWNLATMQKTTLPYEDNVLDLDPTVKDRLGNPVIRITADWKDNDRKVSEFLREKMKQWFMEAGAIATENAPVGTQGPSTHAIGGTRMGDNKATNTVDRWGFAHEVPNLGVMGGSVMGTSGARNPTLTIQALSWRTAERLAQAWKSIAV
;
A
#
# COMPACT_ATOMS: atom_id res chain seq x y z
N MET A 1 9.56 17.55 -21.08
CA MET A 1 9.31 16.13 -20.79
C MET A 1 10.41 15.34 -21.46
N TYR A 2 11.09 14.51 -20.70
CA TYR A 2 12.28 13.81 -21.20
C TYR A 2 11.86 12.47 -21.84
N HIS A 3 11.97 12.35 -23.15
CA HIS A 3 11.61 11.19 -23.98
C HIS A 3 10.15 10.68 -23.94
N GLY A 4 9.26 11.23 -23.15
CA GLY A 4 7.85 10.86 -23.14
C GLY A 4 7.49 9.47 -22.57
N TYR A 5 8.44 8.64 -22.17
CA TYR A 5 8.23 7.28 -21.67
C TYR A 5 8.62 7.13 -20.18
N CYS A 6 8.18 8.06 -19.35
CA CYS A 6 8.54 8.07 -17.92
C CYS A 6 7.69 7.11 -17.06
N THR A 7 6.81 6.35 -17.70
CA THR A 7 5.86 5.47 -17.03
C THR A 7 6.55 4.20 -16.54
N ARG A 8 6.31 3.85 -15.28
CA ARG A 8 6.74 2.58 -14.63
C ARG A 8 8.24 2.28 -14.65
N GLY A 9 9.06 3.18 -15.17
CA GLY A 9 10.51 3.06 -15.19
C GLY A 9 11.19 3.86 -14.09
N GLY A 10 12.50 3.68 -13.97
CA GLY A 10 13.36 4.57 -13.21
C GLY A 10 13.47 5.95 -13.87
N CYS A 11 13.89 6.94 -13.12
CA CYS A 11 14.13 8.29 -13.64
C CYS A 11 15.61 8.63 -13.53
N HIS A 12 16.32 8.62 -14.66
CA HIS A 12 17.77 8.88 -14.70
C HIS A 12 18.14 10.35 -14.44
N VAL A 13 17.15 11.25 -14.48
CA VAL A 13 17.33 12.66 -14.10
C VAL A 13 16.79 12.96 -12.69
N SER A 14 16.48 11.93 -11.90
CA SER A 14 16.00 12.04 -10.53
C SER A 14 14.77 12.94 -10.33
N ALA A 15 13.93 13.10 -11.36
CA ALA A 15 12.68 13.86 -11.28
C ALA A 15 11.58 13.09 -10.54
N LYS A 16 11.66 11.74 -10.45
CA LYS A 16 10.82 10.94 -9.56
C LYS A 16 11.34 11.10 -8.13
N ASN A 17 10.60 11.87 -7.35
CA ASN A 17 10.97 12.18 -5.98
C ASN A 17 10.83 10.95 -5.04
N GLY A 18 11.71 10.89 -4.05
CA GLY A 18 11.70 9.86 -3.01
C GLY A 18 12.74 10.16 -1.94
N PRO A 19 12.66 9.52 -0.75
CA PRO A 19 13.58 9.76 0.36
C PRO A 19 15.06 9.58 -0.01
N HIS A 20 15.38 8.66 -0.93
CA HIS A 20 16.76 8.36 -1.36
C HIS A 20 17.45 9.50 -2.12
N ILE A 21 16.67 10.44 -2.68
CA ILE A 21 17.21 11.62 -3.38
C ILE A 21 16.94 12.93 -2.65
N THR A 22 16.18 12.91 -1.55
CA THR A 22 15.80 14.11 -0.79
C THR A 22 16.25 14.07 0.66
N THR A 23 15.51 13.39 1.52
CA THR A 23 15.71 13.42 2.98
C THR A 23 16.94 12.65 3.44
N ILE A 24 17.24 11.49 2.84
CA ILE A 24 18.40 10.67 3.23
C ILE A 24 19.72 11.40 2.97
N PRO A 25 20.00 11.95 1.77
CA PRO A 25 21.21 12.72 1.55
C PRO A 25 21.38 13.89 2.54
N LYS A 26 20.32 14.66 2.78
CA LYS A 26 20.35 15.77 3.75
C LYS A 26 20.63 15.29 5.18
N ALA A 27 20.07 14.16 5.58
CA ALA A 27 20.34 13.59 6.89
C ALA A 27 21.80 13.11 6.99
N GLN A 28 22.37 12.55 5.94
CA GLN A 28 23.79 12.14 5.89
C GLN A 28 24.75 13.33 6.00
N GLU A 29 24.42 14.48 5.39
CA GLU A 29 25.18 15.73 5.51
C GLU A 29 25.36 16.17 6.97
N THR A 30 24.39 15.87 7.84
CA THR A 30 24.49 16.15 9.28
C THR A 30 25.53 15.31 10.01
N LYS A 31 26.06 14.25 9.38
CA LYS A 31 26.94 13.23 9.99
C LYS A 31 26.34 12.50 11.19
N ARG A 32 25.02 12.57 11.38
CA ARG A 32 24.26 11.90 12.43
C ARG A 32 23.48 10.69 11.95
N LEU A 33 23.47 10.44 10.63
CA LEU A 33 22.84 9.27 10.02
C LEU A 33 23.89 8.28 9.53
N THR A 34 23.84 7.06 10.06
CA THR A 34 24.55 5.90 9.52
C THR A 34 23.56 5.01 8.76
N VAL A 35 23.86 4.71 7.49
CA VAL A 35 23.04 3.81 6.68
C VAL A 35 23.79 2.49 6.53
N VAL A 36 23.22 1.41 7.05
CA VAL A 36 23.74 0.05 6.90
C VAL A 36 22.93 -0.68 5.83
N THR A 37 23.54 -0.86 4.67
CA THR A 37 22.94 -1.55 3.52
C THR A 37 23.19 -3.06 3.56
N ARG A 38 22.38 -3.85 2.82
CA ARG A 38 22.45 -5.31 2.77
C ARG A 38 22.28 -5.95 4.16
N ALA A 39 21.58 -5.26 5.07
CA ALA A 39 21.26 -5.71 6.40
C ALA A 39 19.78 -6.11 6.45
N HIS A 40 19.51 -7.34 6.86
CA HIS A 40 18.16 -7.87 7.01
C HIS A 40 17.84 -8.00 8.49
N VAL A 41 16.97 -7.13 9.01
CA VAL A 41 16.53 -7.16 10.40
C VAL A 41 15.63 -8.38 10.60
N THR A 42 15.95 -9.20 11.58
CA THR A 42 15.25 -10.46 11.88
C THR A 42 14.46 -10.42 13.17
N ARG A 43 14.85 -9.56 14.11
CA ARG A 43 14.20 -9.47 15.42
C ARG A 43 14.42 -8.11 16.08
N ILE A 44 13.42 -7.64 16.81
CA ILE A 44 13.56 -6.56 17.79
C ILE A 44 13.79 -7.19 19.16
N GLU A 45 14.85 -6.77 19.84
CA GLU A 45 15.21 -7.24 21.16
C GLU A 45 14.58 -6.39 22.24
N ILE A 46 14.21 -7.02 23.35
CA ILE A 46 13.62 -6.34 24.50
C ILE A 46 14.32 -6.72 25.80
N ASP A 47 14.22 -5.86 26.77
CA ASP A 47 14.48 -6.18 28.17
C ASP A 47 13.19 -6.76 28.78
N GLU A 48 13.24 -8.03 29.15
CA GLU A 48 12.11 -8.78 29.72
C GLU A 48 11.59 -8.22 31.06
N LYS A 49 12.42 -7.44 31.77
CA LYS A 49 12.03 -6.85 33.05
C LYS A 49 11.31 -5.54 32.90
N THR A 50 11.74 -4.72 31.93
CA THR A 50 11.17 -3.40 31.69
C THR A 50 10.16 -3.36 30.58
N GLY A 51 10.11 -4.39 29.72
CA GLY A 51 9.27 -4.45 28.51
C GLY A 51 9.71 -3.47 27.41
N ARG A 52 10.92 -2.89 27.52
CA ARG A 52 11.43 -1.89 26.57
C ARG A 52 12.26 -2.53 25.48
N ALA A 53 12.18 -1.99 24.27
CA ALA A 53 13.09 -2.37 23.19
C ALA A 53 14.52 -1.95 23.52
N THR A 54 15.48 -2.84 23.27
CA THR A 54 16.93 -2.61 23.53
C THR A 54 17.73 -2.48 22.24
N GLY A 55 17.14 -2.81 21.09
CA GLY A 55 17.78 -2.74 19.78
C GLY A 55 17.19 -3.71 18.79
N ALA A 56 17.93 -3.96 17.73
CA ALA A 56 17.52 -4.86 16.65
C ALA A 56 18.65 -5.83 16.27
N THR A 57 18.29 -7.10 16.05
CA THR A 57 19.16 -8.12 15.48
C THR A 57 18.97 -8.14 13.96
N TYR A 58 20.09 -8.18 13.23
CA TYR A 58 20.07 -8.24 11.77
C TYR A 58 21.17 -9.15 11.21
N ILE A 59 20.93 -9.69 10.01
CA ILE A 59 21.92 -10.48 9.26
C ILE A 59 22.49 -9.63 8.13
N LYS A 60 23.82 -9.60 8.04
CA LYS A 60 24.55 -8.96 6.95
C LYS A 60 25.67 -9.88 6.50
N ASP A 61 25.74 -10.15 5.20
CA ASP A 61 26.75 -11.02 4.57
C ASP A 61 26.85 -12.40 5.28
N GLY A 62 25.72 -12.95 5.75
CA GLY A 62 25.63 -14.24 6.45
C GLY A 62 25.99 -14.21 7.94
N VAL A 63 26.36 -13.08 8.49
CA VAL A 63 26.71 -12.90 9.92
C VAL A 63 25.61 -12.17 10.64
N GLU A 64 25.27 -12.63 11.84
CA GLU A 64 24.31 -11.97 12.72
C GLU A 64 25.00 -10.87 13.55
N TYR A 65 24.32 -9.73 13.65
CA TYR A 65 24.73 -8.56 14.41
C TYR A 65 23.58 -8.06 15.27
N PHE A 66 23.93 -7.46 16.39
CA PHE A 66 23.01 -6.72 17.24
C PHE A 66 23.35 -5.23 17.21
N GLN A 67 22.35 -4.39 16.93
CA GLN A 67 22.46 -2.94 17.03
C GLN A 67 21.68 -2.47 18.26
N PRO A 68 22.36 -2.03 19.35
CA PRO A 68 21.67 -1.45 20.49
C PRO A 68 21.04 -0.10 20.13
N ALA A 69 19.91 0.21 20.78
CA ALA A 69 19.18 1.46 20.58
C ALA A 69 18.32 1.81 21.79
N ASP A 70 18.24 3.11 22.12
CA ASP A 70 17.35 3.62 23.16
C ASP A 70 15.88 3.68 22.69
N ALA A 71 15.66 3.82 21.38
CA ALA A 71 14.36 3.73 20.75
C ALA A 71 14.47 3.02 19.40
N VAL A 72 13.47 2.23 19.03
CA VAL A 72 13.39 1.52 17.76
C VAL A 72 12.19 2.02 16.96
N LEU A 73 12.40 2.36 15.68
CA LEU A 73 11.33 2.77 14.77
C LEU A 73 11.22 1.78 13.61
N LEU A 74 10.07 1.13 13.49
CA LEU A 74 9.77 0.25 12.38
C LEU A 74 9.17 1.05 11.21
N ALA A 75 9.87 1.06 10.08
CA ALA A 75 9.45 1.72 8.85
C ALA A 75 9.64 0.79 7.63
N SER A 76 9.41 -0.51 7.83
CA SER A 76 9.78 -1.58 6.87
C SER A 76 8.65 -1.90 5.89
N TYR A 77 7.65 -1.04 5.74
CA TYR A 77 6.42 -1.32 5.01
C TYR A 77 5.43 -2.22 5.79
N THR A 78 4.15 -2.15 5.44
CA THR A 78 3.07 -2.79 6.20
C THR A 78 3.32 -4.28 6.48
N TYR A 79 3.68 -5.05 5.45
CA TYR A 79 3.88 -6.50 5.60
C TYR A 79 5.07 -6.81 6.51
N GLU A 80 6.18 -6.14 6.31
CA GLU A 80 7.39 -6.40 7.09
C GLU A 80 7.32 -5.81 8.50
N ASN A 81 6.59 -4.71 8.73
CA ASN A 81 6.31 -4.25 10.10
C ASN A 81 5.56 -5.32 10.90
N VAL A 82 4.48 -5.87 10.34
CA VAL A 82 3.69 -6.94 10.98
C VAL A 82 4.54 -8.20 11.16
N ARG A 83 5.24 -8.62 10.11
CA ARG A 83 6.08 -9.82 10.12
C ARG A 83 7.14 -9.76 11.20
N LEU A 84 7.86 -8.63 11.30
CA LEU A 84 8.93 -8.43 12.26
C LEU A 84 8.40 -8.44 13.70
N LEU A 85 7.25 -7.81 13.94
CA LEU A 85 6.60 -7.87 15.25
C LEU A 85 6.21 -9.30 15.63
N LEU A 86 5.57 -10.04 14.72
CA LEU A 86 5.15 -11.43 14.97
C LEU A 86 6.34 -12.41 15.16
N MET A 87 7.48 -12.15 14.50
CA MET A 87 8.71 -12.94 14.69
C MET A 87 9.45 -12.58 15.97
N SER A 88 9.32 -11.36 16.48
CA SER A 88 10.02 -10.88 17.68
C SER A 88 9.34 -11.38 18.97
N LYS A 89 9.35 -12.69 19.17
CA LYS A 89 8.75 -13.35 20.35
C LYS A 89 9.70 -13.34 21.53
N SER A 90 9.11 -13.28 22.74
CA SER A 90 9.82 -13.36 24.01
C SER A 90 8.90 -13.94 25.09
N LYS A 91 9.36 -14.04 26.33
CA LYS A 91 8.50 -14.48 27.44
C LYS A 91 7.39 -13.48 27.72
N ALA A 92 7.68 -12.19 27.64
CA ALA A 92 6.68 -11.13 27.82
C ALA A 92 5.72 -11.03 26.63
N PHE A 93 6.15 -11.47 25.43
CA PHE A 93 5.39 -11.38 24.18
C PHE A 93 5.39 -12.72 23.42
N PRO A 94 4.73 -13.76 23.94
CA PRO A 94 4.78 -15.11 23.35
C PRO A 94 4.12 -15.19 21.97
N ASN A 95 3.19 -14.28 21.68
CA ASN A 95 2.45 -14.21 20.41
C ASN A 95 3.01 -13.19 19.40
N GLY A 96 4.21 -12.65 19.68
CA GLY A 96 4.84 -11.56 18.93
C GLY A 96 4.88 -10.26 19.72
N LEU A 97 5.85 -9.42 19.40
CA LEU A 97 6.11 -8.16 20.11
C LEU A 97 4.92 -7.20 19.96
N ALA A 98 4.54 -6.54 21.04
CA ALA A 98 3.38 -5.64 21.13
C ALA A 98 2.04 -6.30 20.67
N ASN A 99 1.89 -7.60 20.91
CA ASN A 99 0.76 -8.40 20.44
C ASN A 99 0.06 -9.23 21.54
N ASN A 100 0.14 -8.83 22.80
CA ASN A 100 -0.58 -9.52 23.86
C ASN A 100 -2.10 -9.34 23.74
N ASN A 101 -2.55 -8.24 23.11
CA ASN A 101 -3.96 -7.99 22.78
C ASN A 101 -4.42 -8.69 21.49
N GLY A 102 -3.54 -9.37 20.74
CA GLY A 102 -3.86 -10.08 19.51
C GLY A 102 -4.21 -9.18 18.31
N GLN A 103 -3.81 -7.90 18.33
CA GLN A 103 -4.17 -6.93 17.29
C GLN A 103 -3.15 -6.79 16.17
N VAL A 104 -1.90 -7.25 16.37
CA VAL A 104 -0.89 -7.23 15.30
C VAL A 104 -1.32 -8.16 14.17
N GLY A 105 -1.38 -7.61 12.96
CA GLY A 105 -1.80 -8.29 11.75
C GLY A 105 -3.27 -8.15 11.39
N ARG A 106 -4.15 -7.71 12.30
CA ARG A 106 -5.59 -7.55 12.04
C ARG A 106 -5.93 -6.26 11.30
N HIS A 107 -7.15 -6.20 10.74
CA HIS A 107 -7.68 -5.04 10.02
C HIS A 107 -6.84 -4.64 8.81
N TYR A 108 -6.32 -5.63 8.09
CA TYR A 108 -5.59 -5.38 6.86
C TYR A 108 -6.52 -4.85 5.77
N MET A 109 -6.08 -3.80 5.09
CA MET A 109 -6.81 -3.13 4.02
C MET A 109 -5.89 -2.85 2.83
N THR A 110 -6.48 -2.73 1.65
CA THR A 110 -5.78 -2.28 0.44
C THR A 110 -6.66 -1.37 -0.41
N HIS A 111 -6.05 -0.47 -1.18
CA HIS A 111 -6.70 0.19 -2.30
C HIS A 111 -6.63 -0.65 -3.58
N ASN A 112 -6.69 -1.96 -3.48
CA ASN A 112 -6.63 -2.78 -4.68
C ASN A 112 -7.81 -2.45 -5.58
N THR A 113 -7.53 -2.30 -6.86
CA THR A 113 -8.53 -2.07 -7.89
C THR A 113 -9.36 -3.33 -8.08
N SER A 114 -10.46 -3.44 -7.34
CA SER A 114 -11.37 -4.59 -7.42
C SER A 114 -12.12 -4.65 -8.74
N SER A 115 -12.22 -3.52 -9.46
CA SER A 115 -12.88 -3.45 -10.75
C SER A 115 -12.21 -2.45 -11.67
N ARG A 116 -12.25 -2.73 -12.96
CA ARG A 116 -11.71 -1.90 -14.03
C ARG A 116 -12.67 -1.90 -15.18
N VAL A 117 -12.70 -0.82 -15.95
CA VAL A 117 -13.45 -0.72 -17.20
C VAL A 117 -12.51 -0.31 -18.31
N PHE A 118 -12.60 -1.00 -19.42
CA PHE A 118 -11.91 -0.64 -20.66
C PHE A 118 -12.84 0.14 -21.56
N GLY A 119 -12.33 1.17 -22.22
CA GLY A 119 -13.04 1.95 -23.22
C GLY A 119 -12.31 1.87 -24.56
N LEU A 120 -13.03 1.62 -25.64
CA LEU A 120 -12.54 1.66 -27.02
C LEU A 120 -13.02 2.95 -27.67
N PHE A 121 -12.12 3.68 -28.33
CA PHE A 121 -12.40 4.96 -28.96
C PHE A 121 -12.30 4.87 -30.48
N PRO A 122 -13.02 5.75 -31.23
CA PRO A 122 -13.01 5.72 -32.69
C PRO A 122 -11.71 6.26 -33.30
N LYS A 123 -10.85 6.89 -32.51
CA LYS A 123 -9.59 7.51 -32.94
C LYS A 123 -8.44 7.19 -32.01
N ASN A 124 -7.22 7.38 -32.48
CA ASN A 124 -6.03 7.27 -31.63
C ASN A 124 -6.07 8.32 -30.52
N ILE A 125 -5.72 7.92 -29.30
CA ILE A 125 -5.76 8.74 -28.10
C ILE A 125 -4.36 9.10 -27.55
N ASN A 126 -3.29 8.68 -28.25
CA ASN A 126 -1.88 8.90 -27.88
C ASN A 126 -1.55 8.40 -26.46
N ASN A 127 -2.06 7.22 -26.12
CA ASN A 127 -2.01 6.66 -24.79
C ASN A 127 -0.60 6.21 -24.35
N TRP A 128 0.36 6.21 -25.26
CA TRP A 128 1.73 5.75 -25.05
C TRP A 128 2.69 6.87 -24.62
N TYR A 129 2.26 8.11 -24.73
CA TYR A 129 3.08 9.28 -24.39
C TYR A 129 2.68 9.87 -23.05
N GLY A 130 3.67 10.25 -22.30
CA GLY A 130 3.46 11.00 -21.07
C GLY A 130 3.94 10.28 -19.82
N THR A 131 3.70 10.94 -18.71
CA THR A 131 3.96 10.39 -17.38
C THR A 131 2.67 9.81 -16.81
N GLN A 132 2.79 8.93 -15.84
CA GLN A 132 1.64 8.41 -15.10
C GLN A 132 0.78 9.52 -14.44
N GLY A 133 1.38 10.68 -14.17
CA GLY A 133 0.67 11.86 -13.68
C GLY A 133 -0.16 12.61 -14.73
N GLN A 134 -0.09 12.23 -16.01
CA GLN A 134 -0.90 12.79 -17.09
C GLN A 134 -2.23 12.03 -17.23
N GLY A 135 -2.97 11.97 -16.17
CA GLY A 135 -4.28 11.32 -16.16
C GLY A 135 -5.38 12.30 -15.78
N VAL A 136 -6.58 11.77 -15.75
CA VAL A 136 -7.76 12.45 -15.22
C VAL A 136 -8.24 11.68 -14.01
N ALA A 137 -8.57 12.40 -12.94
CA ALA A 137 -9.18 11.83 -11.73
C ALA A 137 -10.55 12.48 -11.51
N LEU A 138 -11.52 11.67 -11.14
CA LEU A 138 -12.85 12.12 -10.72
C LEU A 138 -13.08 11.73 -9.27
N ASP A 139 -13.43 12.71 -8.45
CA ASP A 139 -13.65 12.57 -7.02
C ASP A 139 -15.11 12.69 -6.60
N ASN A 140 -15.99 12.84 -7.57
CA ASN A 140 -17.42 13.03 -7.35
C ASN A 140 -18.05 11.96 -6.45
N TRP A 141 -17.47 10.78 -6.42
CA TRP A 141 -17.96 9.62 -5.66
C TRP A 141 -16.99 9.15 -4.57
N ALA A 142 -16.08 10.02 -4.16
CA ALA A 142 -15.18 9.74 -3.04
C ALA A 142 -15.87 10.08 -1.72
N ASP A 143 -16.06 9.07 -0.87
CA ASP A 143 -16.57 9.19 0.49
C ASP A 143 -17.77 10.17 0.62
N ASP A 144 -17.61 11.32 1.24
CA ASP A 144 -18.67 12.30 1.53
C ASP A 144 -19.04 13.23 0.36
N ASN A 145 -18.45 13.03 -0.82
CA ASN A 145 -18.71 13.91 -1.95
C ASN A 145 -20.06 13.67 -2.66
N PHE A 146 -20.81 12.67 -2.23
CA PHE A 146 -22.11 12.34 -2.81
C PHE A 146 -23.09 11.80 -1.76
N ASP A 147 -24.39 11.83 -2.07
CA ASP A 147 -25.43 11.31 -1.18
C ASP A 147 -25.48 9.78 -1.19
N HIS A 148 -25.38 9.17 -0.03
CA HIS A 148 -25.49 7.73 0.20
C HIS A 148 -26.89 7.28 0.59
N GLY A 149 -27.85 8.20 0.77
CA GLY A 149 -29.15 7.92 1.41
C GLY A 149 -29.98 6.81 0.76
N ALA A 150 -29.83 6.57 -0.53
CA ALA A 150 -30.47 5.51 -1.28
C ALA A 150 -29.57 4.30 -1.57
N LEU A 151 -28.33 4.31 -1.07
CA LEU A 151 -27.31 3.32 -1.37
C LEU A 151 -27.05 2.46 -0.13
N ASP A 152 -26.96 1.16 -0.35
CA ASP A 152 -26.74 0.17 0.72
C ASP A 152 -25.24 -0.15 0.85
N PHE A 153 -24.41 0.89 1.02
CA PHE A 153 -22.97 0.76 1.31
C PHE A 153 -22.39 2.02 1.97
N ILE A 154 -21.23 1.88 2.57
CA ILE A 154 -20.43 2.93 3.22
C ILE A 154 -19.19 3.21 2.39
N GLY A 155 -18.77 4.47 2.33
CA GLY A 155 -17.58 4.91 1.59
C GLY A 155 -17.86 5.16 0.12
N GLY A 156 -16.81 5.28 -0.65
CA GLY A 156 -16.88 5.57 -2.08
C GLY A 156 -15.54 5.30 -2.75
N GLY A 157 -15.24 6.06 -3.79
CA GLY A 157 -13.96 5.92 -4.49
C GLY A 157 -13.69 7.03 -5.48
N SER A 158 -12.43 7.18 -5.81
CA SER A 158 -11.97 8.03 -6.89
C SER A 158 -11.74 7.20 -8.13
N LEU A 159 -12.12 7.76 -9.26
CA LEU A 159 -11.94 7.14 -10.57
C LEU A 159 -10.74 7.76 -11.27
N PHE A 160 -9.97 6.94 -11.96
CA PHE A 160 -8.74 7.38 -12.63
C PHE A 160 -8.63 6.79 -14.03
N VAL A 161 -8.20 7.63 -14.97
CA VAL A 161 -7.73 7.21 -16.30
C VAL A 161 -6.32 7.76 -16.48
N TYR A 162 -5.37 6.89 -16.81
CA TYR A 162 -3.96 7.25 -16.97
C TYR A 162 -3.53 7.14 -18.43
N SER A 163 -2.69 8.06 -18.88
CA SER A 163 -1.95 7.95 -20.15
C SER A 163 -0.61 7.27 -19.90
N ASP A 164 -0.66 5.97 -19.56
CA ASP A 164 0.50 5.21 -19.13
C ASP A 164 0.65 3.86 -19.83
N ARG A 165 -0.06 3.67 -20.96
CA ARG A 165 0.07 2.44 -21.74
C ARG A 165 1.41 2.42 -22.47
N ARG A 166 2.00 1.24 -22.53
CA ARG A 166 3.19 0.98 -23.35
C ARG A 166 2.76 0.24 -24.61
N PRO A 167 3.51 0.32 -25.72
CA PRO A 167 3.19 -0.45 -26.91
C PRO A 167 2.97 -1.94 -26.64
N ILE A 168 3.74 -2.55 -25.74
CA ILE A 168 3.59 -3.96 -25.36
C ILE A 168 2.25 -4.27 -24.67
N ASP A 169 1.64 -3.28 -24.01
CA ASP A 169 0.35 -3.47 -23.34
C ASP A 169 -0.79 -3.75 -24.36
N ALA A 170 -0.59 -3.45 -25.65
CA ALA A 170 -1.51 -3.84 -26.71
C ALA A 170 -1.67 -5.36 -26.86
N ALA A 171 -0.66 -6.14 -26.46
CA ALA A 171 -0.73 -7.61 -26.46
C ALA A 171 -1.77 -8.16 -25.47
N THR A 172 -2.13 -7.38 -24.45
CA THR A 172 -3.10 -7.74 -23.41
C THR A 172 -4.32 -6.84 -23.39
N MET A 173 -4.60 -6.17 -24.52
CA MET A 173 -5.80 -5.33 -24.62
C MET A 173 -7.07 -6.18 -24.49
N PRO A 174 -8.19 -5.59 -24.02
CA PRO A 174 -9.47 -6.29 -23.93
C PRO A 174 -10.00 -6.69 -25.30
N THR A 175 -10.82 -7.71 -25.30
CA THR A 175 -11.30 -8.34 -26.55
C THR A 175 -12.48 -7.61 -27.17
N PHE A 176 -13.22 -6.86 -26.37
CA PHE A 176 -14.50 -6.25 -26.76
C PHE A 176 -15.46 -7.26 -27.43
N GLY A 177 -15.55 -8.46 -26.82
CA GLY A 177 -16.42 -9.53 -27.29
C GLY A 177 -15.89 -10.38 -28.46
N ARG A 178 -14.63 -10.25 -28.84
CA ARG A 178 -13.99 -11.00 -29.92
C ARG A 178 -13.15 -12.16 -29.40
N PRO A 179 -12.90 -13.22 -30.20
CA PRO A 179 -11.89 -14.21 -29.82
C PRO A 179 -10.49 -13.59 -29.69
N ALA A 180 -9.77 -13.89 -28.62
CA ALA A 180 -8.44 -13.35 -28.32
C ALA A 180 -7.31 -14.11 -29.06
N TRP A 181 -7.52 -14.58 -30.29
CA TRP A 181 -6.55 -15.35 -31.06
C TRP A 181 -6.81 -15.28 -32.56
N GLY A 182 -5.86 -15.73 -33.36
CA GLY A 182 -5.97 -15.83 -34.81
C GLY A 182 -5.69 -14.51 -35.54
N SER A 183 -5.86 -14.55 -36.87
CA SER A 183 -5.60 -13.41 -37.77
C SER A 183 -6.51 -12.22 -37.52
N ALA A 184 -7.79 -12.49 -37.25
CA ALA A 184 -8.78 -11.44 -36.93
C ALA A 184 -8.41 -10.67 -35.65
N TRP A 185 -7.94 -11.39 -34.62
CA TRP A 185 -7.43 -10.75 -33.40
C TRP A 185 -6.20 -9.90 -33.69
N LYS A 186 -5.23 -10.41 -34.45
CA LYS A 186 -4.04 -9.65 -34.84
C LYS A 186 -4.36 -8.36 -35.57
N ALA A 187 -5.34 -8.44 -36.52
CA ALA A 187 -5.82 -7.28 -37.26
C ALA A 187 -6.48 -6.25 -36.32
N PHE A 188 -7.33 -6.72 -35.41
CA PHE A 188 -7.99 -5.85 -34.41
C PHE A 188 -6.99 -5.16 -33.52
N VAL A 189 -5.99 -5.87 -32.98
CA VAL A 189 -4.92 -5.28 -32.14
C VAL A 189 -4.12 -4.25 -32.93
N LYS A 190 -3.73 -4.56 -34.17
CA LYS A 190 -2.98 -3.65 -35.04
C LYS A 190 -3.73 -2.34 -35.27
N GLU A 191 -5.02 -2.40 -35.48
CA GLU A 191 -5.86 -1.22 -35.72
C GLU A 191 -6.11 -0.41 -34.46
N ASN A 192 -6.31 -1.08 -33.34
CA ASN A 192 -6.83 -0.46 -32.12
C ASN A 192 -5.83 -0.32 -30.97
N ALA A 193 -4.55 -0.63 -31.19
CA ALA A 193 -3.51 -0.59 -30.15
C ALA A 193 -3.41 0.74 -29.37
N ASP A 194 -3.69 1.86 -30.05
CA ASP A 194 -3.69 3.21 -29.44
C ASP A 194 -5.11 3.82 -29.36
N ARG A 195 -6.17 3.00 -29.42
CA ARG A 195 -7.56 3.44 -29.37
C ARG A 195 -8.30 3.01 -28.11
N TRP A 196 -7.64 2.44 -27.15
CA TRP A 196 -8.26 1.99 -25.91
C TRP A 196 -7.57 2.54 -24.67
N ASN A 197 -8.34 2.70 -23.61
CA ASN A 197 -7.81 3.05 -22.31
C ASN A 197 -8.53 2.29 -21.20
N LEU A 198 -8.02 2.41 -20.01
CA LEU A 198 -8.45 1.74 -18.80
C LEU A 198 -8.84 2.78 -17.77
N ALA A 199 -10.08 2.75 -17.32
CA ALA A 199 -10.49 3.38 -16.07
C ALA A 199 -10.31 2.41 -14.91
N THR A 200 -9.78 2.92 -13.82
CA THR A 200 -9.59 2.20 -12.57
C THR A 200 -10.13 3.01 -11.41
N MET A 201 -10.30 2.38 -10.26
CA MET A 201 -10.77 3.05 -9.04
C MET A 201 -9.79 2.85 -7.90
N GLN A 202 -9.80 3.80 -6.98
CA GLN A 202 -9.32 3.60 -5.61
C GLN A 202 -10.50 3.83 -4.70
N LYS A 203 -10.94 2.80 -4.01
CA LYS A 203 -12.11 2.85 -3.14
C LYS A 203 -11.73 2.77 -1.68
N THR A 204 -12.56 3.31 -0.84
CA THR A 204 -12.53 3.08 0.60
C THR A 204 -12.71 1.59 0.89
N THR A 205 -11.85 1.04 1.74
CA THR A 205 -11.96 -0.33 2.25
C THR A 205 -12.14 -0.25 3.76
N LEU A 206 -13.13 -0.97 4.29
CA LEU A 206 -13.40 -0.99 5.71
C LEU A 206 -12.40 -1.90 6.45
N PRO A 207 -12.08 -1.59 7.73
CA PRO A 207 -11.10 -2.33 8.52
C PRO A 207 -11.70 -3.60 9.12
N TYR A 208 -11.97 -4.61 8.30
CA TYR A 208 -12.51 -5.89 8.75
C TYR A 208 -11.50 -6.63 9.62
N GLU A 209 -11.96 -7.15 10.76
CA GLU A 209 -11.11 -7.83 11.73
C GLU A 209 -10.56 -9.16 11.19
N ASP A 210 -11.30 -9.83 10.33
CA ASP A 210 -10.95 -11.10 9.69
C ASP A 210 -10.07 -10.97 8.44
N ASN A 211 -9.74 -9.76 8.02
CA ASN A 211 -8.66 -9.49 7.07
C ASN A 211 -7.34 -9.42 7.83
N VAL A 212 -6.52 -10.47 7.68
CA VAL A 212 -5.39 -10.73 8.57
C VAL A 212 -4.08 -10.90 7.80
N LEU A 213 -3.01 -10.38 8.38
CA LEU A 213 -1.62 -10.68 8.05
C LEU A 213 -1.04 -11.54 9.17
N ASP A 214 -0.59 -12.74 8.88
CA ASP A 214 0.05 -13.63 9.86
C ASP A 214 1.31 -14.31 9.28
N LEU A 215 1.99 -15.12 10.07
CA LEU A 215 3.15 -15.86 9.61
C LEU A 215 2.73 -17.18 8.95
N ASP A 216 3.26 -17.46 7.75
CA ASP A 216 3.01 -18.74 7.09
C ASP A 216 3.68 -19.86 7.88
N PRO A 217 2.94 -20.94 8.22
CA PRO A 217 3.48 -22.04 9.03
C PRO A 217 4.49 -22.91 8.28
N THR A 218 4.52 -22.87 6.96
CA THR A 218 5.31 -23.78 6.11
C THR A 218 6.31 -23.05 5.22
N VAL A 219 5.92 -21.95 4.62
CA VAL A 219 6.75 -21.23 3.66
C VAL A 219 7.73 -20.31 4.39
N LYS A 220 9.00 -20.42 4.03
CA LYS A 220 10.10 -19.67 4.61
C LYS A 220 10.89 -18.90 3.54
N ASP A 221 11.48 -17.81 3.96
CA ASP A 221 12.43 -17.05 3.14
C ASP A 221 13.80 -17.74 3.07
N ARG A 222 14.73 -17.12 2.32
CA ARG A 222 16.12 -17.62 2.16
C ARG A 222 16.92 -17.68 3.47
N LEU A 223 16.48 -17.03 4.54
CA LEU A 223 17.11 -17.04 5.85
C LEU A 223 16.44 -18.01 6.81
N GLY A 224 15.43 -18.78 6.35
CA GLY A 224 14.71 -19.74 7.14
C GLY A 224 13.58 -19.14 7.99
N ASN A 225 13.30 -17.84 7.87
CA ASN A 225 12.23 -17.17 8.61
C ASN A 225 10.88 -17.36 7.89
N PRO A 226 9.76 -17.51 8.63
CA PRO A 226 8.43 -17.59 8.02
C PRO A 226 8.13 -16.32 7.21
N VAL A 227 7.48 -16.49 6.06
CA VAL A 227 7.00 -15.34 5.26
C VAL A 227 5.65 -14.86 5.79
N ILE A 228 5.25 -13.64 5.38
CA ILE A 228 3.91 -13.15 5.68
C ILE A 228 2.87 -13.91 4.84
N ARG A 229 1.75 -14.30 5.46
CA ARG A 229 0.56 -14.84 4.80
C ARG A 229 -0.54 -13.79 4.86
N ILE A 230 -1.26 -13.61 3.76
CA ILE A 230 -2.36 -12.67 3.64
C ILE A 230 -3.67 -13.47 3.56
N THR A 231 -4.54 -13.32 4.55
CA THR A 231 -5.90 -13.82 4.54
C THR A 231 -6.85 -12.64 4.47
N ALA A 232 -7.34 -12.33 3.29
CA ALA A 232 -8.20 -11.18 3.06
C ALA A 232 -9.12 -11.41 1.86
N ASP A 233 -10.36 -10.93 1.95
CA ASP A 233 -11.31 -10.93 0.84
C ASP A 233 -12.22 -9.70 0.89
N TRP A 234 -12.79 -9.37 -0.28
CA TRP A 234 -13.81 -8.35 -0.40
C TRP A 234 -15.10 -8.80 0.27
N LYS A 235 -15.61 -7.94 1.15
CA LYS A 235 -16.90 -8.15 1.79
C LYS A 235 -18.03 -7.53 0.94
N ASP A 236 -19.26 -7.69 1.39
CA ASP A 236 -20.44 -7.22 0.68
C ASP A 236 -20.39 -5.71 0.38
N ASN A 237 -20.03 -4.92 1.38
CA ASN A 237 -19.84 -3.47 1.21
C ASN A 237 -18.84 -3.14 0.08
N ASP A 238 -17.69 -3.84 0.06
CA ASP A 238 -16.65 -3.60 -0.96
C ASP A 238 -17.12 -3.95 -2.38
N ARG A 239 -17.95 -4.99 -2.50
CA ARG A 239 -18.53 -5.42 -3.77
C ARG A 239 -19.55 -4.40 -4.27
N LYS A 240 -20.45 -3.93 -3.41
CA LYS A 240 -21.45 -2.90 -3.73
C LYS A 240 -20.80 -1.60 -4.19
N VAL A 241 -19.81 -1.11 -3.46
CA VAL A 241 -19.04 0.08 -3.87
C VAL A 241 -18.37 -0.14 -5.23
N SER A 242 -17.78 -1.33 -5.45
CA SER A 242 -17.10 -1.64 -6.71
C SER A 242 -18.06 -1.67 -7.91
N GLU A 243 -19.26 -2.25 -7.74
CA GLU A 243 -20.29 -2.26 -8.77
C GLU A 243 -20.78 -0.85 -9.10
N PHE A 244 -21.10 -0.06 -8.08
CA PHE A 244 -21.52 1.33 -8.25
C PHE A 244 -20.48 2.14 -9.04
N LEU A 245 -19.22 2.10 -8.61
CA LEU A 245 -18.15 2.84 -9.27
C LEU A 245 -17.84 2.32 -10.68
N ARG A 246 -18.04 1.03 -10.92
CA ARG A 246 -17.90 0.43 -12.27
C ARG A 246 -18.89 1.00 -13.26
N GLU A 247 -20.15 1.14 -12.87
CA GLU A 247 -21.15 1.77 -13.72
C GLU A 247 -20.84 3.25 -13.98
N LYS A 248 -20.28 3.98 -12.99
CA LYS A 248 -19.79 5.35 -13.20
C LYS A 248 -18.61 5.42 -14.17
N MET A 249 -17.70 4.46 -14.14
CA MET A 249 -16.58 4.38 -15.11
C MET A 249 -17.08 4.11 -16.54
N LYS A 250 -18.07 3.24 -16.71
CA LYS A 250 -18.70 3.02 -18.02
C LYS A 250 -19.34 4.29 -18.55
N GLN A 251 -20.19 4.92 -17.74
CA GLN A 251 -20.82 6.18 -18.09
C GLN A 251 -19.78 7.21 -18.50
N TRP A 252 -18.72 7.37 -17.71
CA TRP A 252 -17.64 8.30 -18.01
C TRP A 252 -16.99 8.04 -19.38
N PHE A 253 -16.68 6.79 -19.71
CA PHE A 253 -16.10 6.46 -21.01
C PHE A 253 -17.07 6.72 -22.16
N MET A 254 -18.36 6.38 -22.01
CA MET A 254 -19.36 6.64 -23.06
C MET A 254 -19.55 8.14 -23.30
N GLU A 255 -19.64 8.95 -22.25
CA GLU A 255 -19.71 10.42 -22.35
C GLU A 255 -18.42 11.02 -22.96
N ALA A 256 -17.27 10.40 -22.75
CA ALA A 256 -16.01 10.78 -23.36
C ALA A 256 -15.89 10.35 -24.85
N GLY A 257 -16.90 9.70 -25.41
CA GLY A 257 -16.97 9.29 -26.81
C GLY A 257 -16.37 7.91 -27.10
N ALA A 258 -16.30 7.02 -26.11
CA ALA A 258 -16.00 5.61 -26.37
C ALA A 258 -17.13 4.95 -27.19
N ILE A 259 -16.76 4.09 -28.13
CA ILE A 259 -17.70 3.33 -28.98
C ILE A 259 -18.05 1.95 -28.40
N ALA A 260 -17.28 1.49 -27.41
CA ALA A 260 -17.54 0.27 -26.66
C ALA A 260 -16.86 0.33 -25.30
N THR A 261 -17.42 -0.40 -24.33
CA THR A 261 -16.80 -0.63 -23.02
C THR A 261 -16.77 -2.12 -22.70
N GLU A 262 -15.75 -2.57 -21.97
CA GLU A 262 -15.65 -3.93 -21.46
C GLU A 262 -15.22 -3.90 -19.98
N ASN A 263 -15.86 -4.71 -19.15
CA ASN A 263 -15.50 -4.83 -17.75
C ASN A 263 -14.36 -5.85 -17.59
N ALA A 264 -13.34 -5.50 -16.84
CA ALA A 264 -12.45 -6.53 -16.33
C ALA A 264 -13.17 -7.39 -15.29
N PRO A 265 -12.77 -8.68 -15.15
CA PRO A 265 -13.24 -9.49 -14.04
C PRO A 265 -12.94 -8.82 -12.70
N VAL A 266 -13.86 -8.96 -11.76
CA VAL A 266 -13.60 -8.55 -10.36
C VAL A 266 -12.58 -9.50 -9.77
N GLY A 267 -11.40 -8.97 -9.42
CA GLY A 267 -10.34 -9.75 -8.78
C GLY A 267 -10.64 -10.01 -7.31
N THR A 268 -9.85 -10.89 -6.69
CA THR A 268 -9.79 -11.06 -5.22
C THR A 268 -8.96 -9.94 -4.59
N GLN A 269 -9.13 -9.73 -3.29
CA GLN A 269 -8.27 -8.83 -2.53
C GLN A 269 -6.87 -9.46 -2.39
N GLY A 270 -5.92 -8.95 -3.12
CA GLY A 270 -4.55 -9.42 -3.13
C GLY A 270 -3.55 -8.42 -2.54
N PRO A 271 -2.25 -8.71 -2.64
CA PRO A 271 -1.22 -7.77 -2.22
C PRO A 271 -1.29 -6.46 -3.02
N SER A 272 -0.98 -5.36 -2.36
CA SER A 272 -1.04 -4.01 -2.95
C SER A 272 0.13 -3.17 -2.46
N THR A 273 0.56 -2.21 -3.29
CA THR A 273 1.49 -1.15 -2.87
C THR A 273 0.84 -0.15 -1.91
N HIS A 274 -0.48 -0.20 -1.76
CA HIS A 274 -1.26 0.58 -0.80
C HIS A 274 -1.73 -0.30 0.37
N ALA A 275 -0.85 -1.10 0.94
CA ALA A 275 -1.13 -1.92 2.10
C ALA A 275 -1.27 -1.05 3.36
N ILE A 276 -2.38 -1.19 4.05
CA ILE A 276 -2.81 -0.38 5.19
C ILE A 276 -3.28 -1.31 6.32
N GLY A 277 -3.17 -0.87 7.58
CA GLY A 277 -3.60 -1.68 8.72
C GLY A 277 -2.58 -2.74 9.15
N GLY A 278 -2.94 -3.57 10.10
CA GLY A 278 -2.03 -4.57 10.68
C GLY A 278 -1.32 -4.13 11.97
N THR A 279 -1.18 -2.80 12.21
CA THR A 279 -0.68 -2.23 13.48
C THR A 279 -1.45 -0.95 13.80
N ARG A 280 -2.77 -1.04 13.71
CA ARG A 280 -3.69 0.10 13.77
C ARG A 280 -3.44 1.01 14.98
N MET A 281 -3.41 2.34 14.73
CA MET A 281 -3.30 3.35 15.78
C MET A 281 -4.66 3.65 16.45
N GLY A 282 -4.60 4.08 17.70
CA GLY A 282 -5.73 4.57 18.45
C GLY A 282 -5.46 4.60 19.94
N ASP A 283 -6.35 5.20 20.72
CA ASP A 283 -6.15 5.41 22.16
C ASP A 283 -6.53 4.19 23.01
N ASN A 284 -7.27 3.24 22.46
CA ASN A 284 -7.68 2.05 23.19
C ASN A 284 -6.67 0.91 23.00
N LYS A 285 -5.84 0.67 24.00
CA LYS A 285 -4.84 -0.40 24.00
C LYS A 285 -5.39 -1.81 23.80
N ALA A 286 -6.68 -2.05 24.06
CA ALA A 286 -7.27 -3.36 23.87
C ALA A 286 -7.57 -3.66 22.38
N THR A 287 -7.74 -2.64 21.56
CA THR A 287 -8.12 -2.77 20.15
C THR A 287 -7.11 -2.16 19.17
N ASN A 288 -6.04 -1.56 19.68
CA ASN A 288 -5.02 -0.89 18.87
C ASN A 288 -3.62 -1.35 19.26
N THR A 289 -2.72 -1.41 18.29
CA THR A 289 -1.32 -1.80 18.52
C THR A 289 -0.49 -0.60 18.97
N VAL A 290 -0.71 0.56 18.37
CA VAL A 290 0.03 1.79 18.69
C VAL A 290 -0.91 2.91 19.12
N ASP A 291 -0.38 3.84 19.88
CA ASP A 291 -1.08 5.05 20.30
C ASP A 291 -1.25 6.06 19.14
N ARG A 292 -1.90 7.19 19.40
CA ARG A 292 -2.09 8.27 18.42
C ARG A 292 -0.79 8.86 17.87
N TRP A 293 0.34 8.62 18.51
CA TRP A 293 1.66 9.11 18.08
C TRP A 293 2.47 8.05 17.32
N GLY A 294 1.95 6.84 17.21
CA GLY A 294 2.61 5.72 16.53
C GLY A 294 3.52 4.89 17.44
N PHE A 295 3.50 5.08 18.76
CA PHE A 295 4.25 4.25 19.70
C PHE A 295 3.41 3.09 20.22
N ALA A 296 4.04 1.91 20.33
CA ALA A 296 3.36 0.72 20.79
C ALA A 296 2.86 0.87 22.24
N HIS A 297 1.59 0.51 22.50
CA HIS A 297 0.99 0.57 23.82
C HIS A 297 1.73 -0.30 24.86
N GLU A 298 2.29 -1.41 24.41
CA GLU A 298 2.94 -2.40 25.27
C GLU A 298 4.48 -2.24 25.34
N VAL A 299 5.07 -1.47 24.41
CA VAL A 299 6.53 -1.25 24.31
C VAL A 299 6.78 0.23 24.06
N PRO A 300 6.95 1.04 25.10
CA PRO A 300 6.86 2.51 25.04
C PRO A 300 7.91 3.20 24.16
N ASN A 301 9.06 2.57 23.92
CA ASN A 301 10.12 3.07 23.05
C ASN A 301 10.19 2.40 21.68
N LEU A 302 9.11 1.70 21.29
CA LEU A 302 8.96 1.12 19.97
C LEU A 302 7.95 1.94 19.18
N GLY A 303 8.40 2.64 18.15
CA GLY A 303 7.54 3.34 17.20
C GLY A 303 7.28 2.49 15.95
N VAL A 304 6.08 2.56 15.41
CA VAL A 304 5.72 1.94 14.12
C VAL A 304 5.24 3.02 13.17
N MET A 305 5.79 3.03 11.97
CA MET A 305 5.55 4.04 10.95
C MET A 305 5.09 3.38 9.64
N GLY A 306 4.46 4.15 8.79
CA GLY A 306 4.00 3.66 7.49
C GLY A 306 2.50 3.42 7.43
N GLY A 307 2.06 2.74 6.38
CA GLY A 307 0.65 2.41 6.16
C GLY A 307 0.05 1.47 7.21
N SER A 308 0.89 0.70 7.88
CA SER A 308 0.43 -0.28 8.87
C SER A 308 -0.31 0.34 10.06
N VAL A 309 0.00 1.60 10.42
CA VAL A 309 -0.65 2.28 11.55
C VAL A 309 -1.98 2.93 11.22
N MET A 310 -2.34 3.04 9.94
CA MET A 310 -3.60 3.66 9.55
C MET A 310 -4.79 2.77 9.95
N GLY A 311 -5.76 3.36 10.65
CA GLY A 311 -6.95 2.66 11.14
C GLY A 311 -8.07 2.55 10.12
N THR A 312 -8.02 3.37 9.07
CA THR A 312 -8.98 3.38 7.95
C THR A 312 -8.27 3.70 6.65
N SER A 313 -8.90 3.39 5.54
CA SER A 313 -8.45 3.84 4.23
C SER A 313 -9.38 4.93 3.69
N GLY A 314 -8.87 5.84 2.89
CA GLY A 314 -9.66 6.75 2.07
C GLY A 314 -9.65 6.32 0.60
N ALA A 315 -10.14 7.18 -0.27
CA ALA A 315 -10.20 6.95 -1.71
C ALA A 315 -8.95 7.47 -2.49
N ARG A 316 -7.84 7.69 -1.80
CA ARG A 316 -6.61 8.28 -2.36
C ARG A 316 -5.37 7.46 -2.07
N ASN A 317 -4.34 7.67 -2.90
CA ASN A 317 -3.00 7.14 -2.63
C ASN A 317 -2.53 7.53 -1.24
N PRO A 318 -2.08 6.59 -0.38
CA PRO A 318 -1.88 6.86 1.04
C PRO A 318 -0.54 7.53 1.36
N THR A 319 0.37 7.70 0.38
CA THR A 319 1.77 8.10 0.61
C THR A 319 1.89 9.43 1.35
N LEU A 320 1.09 10.45 0.98
CA LEU A 320 1.14 11.75 1.66
C LEU A 320 0.73 11.64 3.13
N THR A 321 -0.33 10.90 3.42
CA THR A 321 -0.78 10.63 4.79
C THR A 321 0.26 9.84 5.58
N ILE A 322 0.88 8.81 4.95
CA ILE A 322 1.98 8.04 5.55
C ILE A 322 3.14 8.95 5.93
N GLN A 323 3.54 9.87 5.05
CA GLN A 323 4.63 10.81 5.32
C GLN A 323 4.27 11.77 6.46
N ALA A 324 3.04 12.31 6.48
CA ALA A 324 2.56 13.19 7.53
C ALA A 324 2.53 12.50 8.90
N LEU A 325 2.02 11.27 8.95
CA LEU A 325 2.00 10.46 10.18
C LEU A 325 3.41 10.14 10.67
N SER A 326 4.31 9.78 9.75
CA SER A 326 5.72 9.50 10.08
C SER A 326 6.45 10.74 10.60
N TRP A 327 6.19 11.90 10.00
CA TRP A 327 6.71 13.18 10.50
C TRP A 327 6.22 13.46 11.92
N ARG A 328 4.91 13.33 12.17
CA ARG A 328 4.31 13.53 13.49
C ARG A 328 4.93 12.60 14.54
N THR A 329 5.17 11.34 14.22
CA THR A 329 5.83 10.37 15.10
C THR A 329 7.27 10.78 15.41
N ALA A 330 8.03 11.18 14.39
CA ALA A 330 9.42 11.63 14.55
C ALA A 330 9.53 12.92 15.38
N GLU A 331 8.63 13.87 15.16
CA GLU A 331 8.56 15.11 15.92
C GLU A 331 8.20 14.86 17.37
N ARG A 332 7.23 13.96 17.63
CA ARG A 332 6.89 13.52 19.01
C ARG A 332 8.09 12.87 19.70
N LEU A 333 8.84 12.00 19.01
CA LEU A 333 10.04 11.38 19.57
C LEU A 333 11.08 12.45 19.95
N ALA A 334 11.32 13.42 19.07
CA ALA A 334 12.29 14.49 19.34
C ALA A 334 11.89 15.34 20.55
N GLN A 335 10.61 15.72 20.66
CA GLN A 335 10.08 16.52 21.77
C GLN A 335 10.05 15.77 23.10
N ALA A 336 9.77 14.48 23.07
CA ALA A 336 9.58 13.65 24.26
C ALA A 336 10.70 12.61 24.46
N TRP A 337 11.89 12.85 23.91
CA TRP A 337 13.01 11.91 23.93
C TRP A 337 13.26 11.30 25.31
N LYS A 338 13.37 12.14 26.35
CA LYS A 338 13.63 11.67 27.72
C LYS A 338 12.56 10.75 28.29
N SER A 339 11.33 10.88 27.87
CA SER A 339 10.23 10.05 28.37
C SER A 339 9.97 8.80 27.51
N ILE A 340 10.41 8.82 26.26
CA ILE A 340 10.21 7.70 25.31
C ILE A 340 11.47 6.82 25.25
N ALA A 341 12.64 7.40 25.12
CA ALA A 341 13.88 6.68 24.86
C ALA A 341 14.68 6.36 26.14
N VAL A 342 14.49 7.12 27.20
CA VAL A 342 15.15 6.96 28.49
C VAL A 342 14.13 6.60 29.58
#